data_0f7977f05c4d45240ef6e1b3561984b0
#
_entry.id   0f7977f05c4d45240ef6e1b3561984b0
#
_cell.length_a   1.000
_cell.length_b   1.000
_cell.length_c   1.000
_cell.angle_alpha   90.00
_cell.angle_beta   90.00
_cell.angle_gamma   90.00
#
_symmetry.space_group_name_H-M   'P 1'
#
loop_
_entity.id
_entity.type
_entity.pdbx_description
1 polymer ?
#
loop_
_entity_poly.entity_id
_entity_poly.type
_entity_poly.pdbx_seq_one_letter_code
_entity_poly.pdbx_strand_id
1 'polypeptide(L)'
;MIPSTVGHSAALPDLACDCHMHVFSDAYPIAATATLGSPPASLADYAVVQQTLGLQRHVLVQPSAYGTDNRLLMQTLSTTPSTARGVAVVDSAVSDAELAALDRAGVVGIRFNQVQQGATTMEMFDALAPHVNELGWHVQLHLMPSELIRQAPRLAAAKVPIVLDHYARLCASPELIDETWLTLIRLMATGNTWLKLSAPYLASRPDDPAFSQLFEFTQRLVRGHVDRLVWGSDWPHVTETSKPDDAQLLNRLQRLLAEDSAAERAIFCRNPAALYHFDE
;
A
#
# COMPACT_ATOMS: atom_id res chain seq x y z
N MET A 1 25.17 5.13 16.57
CA MET A 1 25.17 6.42 15.84
C MET A 1 25.36 6.08 14.36
N ILE A 2 24.31 6.18 13.55
CA ILE A 2 24.39 6.06 12.08
C ILE A 2 24.78 7.45 11.57
N PRO A 3 25.82 7.61 10.75
CA PRO A 3 26.24 8.92 10.29
C PRO A 3 25.12 9.58 9.47
N SER A 4 24.74 10.77 9.88
CA SER A 4 23.88 11.70 9.14
C SER A 4 24.69 12.33 8.00
N THR A 5 24.94 11.58 6.93
CA THR A 5 25.36 12.16 5.67
C THR A 5 24.14 12.13 4.75
N VAL A 6 23.59 13.31 4.47
CA VAL A 6 22.65 13.56 3.38
C VAL A 6 23.41 13.30 2.07
N GLY A 7 23.59 12.02 1.74
CA GLY A 7 24.03 11.59 0.43
C GLY A 7 22.82 11.67 -0.51
N HIS A 8 22.98 12.30 -1.65
CA HIS A 8 21.98 12.33 -2.71
C HIS A 8 21.50 10.90 -2.99
N SER A 9 20.19 10.69 -2.89
CA SER A 9 19.54 9.50 -3.43
C SER A 9 19.90 9.36 -4.90
N ALA A 10 20.24 8.16 -5.34
CA ALA A 10 20.31 7.88 -6.76
C ALA A 10 18.95 8.18 -7.40
N ALA A 11 18.93 8.71 -8.61
CA ALA A 11 17.69 8.93 -9.34
C ALA A 11 16.93 7.61 -9.48
N LEU A 12 15.63 7.64 -9.23
CA LEU A 12 14.76 6.46 -9.44
C LEU A 12 14.75 6.08 -10.93
N PRO A 13 14.54 4.80 -11.24
CA PRO A 13 14.34 4.37 -12.62
C PRO A 13 13.11 5.04 -13.25
N ASP A 14 13.13 5.20 -14.56
CA ASP A 14 11.99 5.72 -15.31
C ASP A 14 10.73 4.88 -15.04
N LEU A 15 9.59 5.55 -14.99
CA LEU A 15 8.27 4.99 -14.68
C LEU A 15 8.14 4.48 -13.23
N ALA A 16 8.98 4.97 -12.32
CA ALA A 16 8.87 4.66 -10.90
C ALA A 16 7.51 5.07 -10.34
N CYS A 17 6.93 4.19 -9.52
CA CYS A 17 5.60 4.30 -8.98
C CYS A 17 5.60 4.38 -7.45
N ASP A 18 4.83 5.33 -6.90
CA ASP A 18 4.36 5.29 -5.52
C ASP A 18 3.08 4.44 -5.45
N CYS A 19 3.15 3.28 -4.83
CA CYS A 19 2.04 2.34 -4.78
C CYS A 19 1.07 2.55 -3.60
N HIS A 20 1.22 3.64 -2.84
CA HIS A 20 0.33 3.94 -1.72
C HIS A 20 0.36 5.41 -1.31
N MET A 21 -0.60 6.19 -1.77
CA MET A 21 -0.81 7.56 -1.32
C MET A 21 -2.31 7.85 -1.20
N HIS A 22 -2.65 8.92 -0.49
CA HIS A 22 -4.02 9.33 -0.25
C HIS A 22 -4.23 10.80 -0.63
N VAL A 23 -5.46 11.16 -1.01
CA VAL A 23 -5.89 12.56 -1.12
C VAL A 23 -7.06 12.82 -0.18
N PHE A 24 -7.16 14.05 0.29
CA PHE A 24 -8.22 14.53 1.17
C PHE A 24 -8.74 15.87 0.68
N SER A 25 -10.04 16.10 0.84
CA SER A 25 -10.71 17.36 0.46
C SER A 25 -11.92 17.61 1.35
N ASP A 26 -12.04 18.83 1.86
CA ASP A 26 -13.18 19.27 2.67
C ASP A 26 -14.50 19.35 1.87
N ALA A 27 -14.43 19.22 0.54
CA ALA A 27 -15.60 19.16 -0.33
C ALA A 27 -16.40 17.84 -0.20
N TYR A 28 -15.81 16.81 0.44
CA TYR A 28 -16.43 15.51 0.61
C TYR A 28 -16.65 15.19 2.09
N PRO A 29 -17.83 14.69 2.47
CA PRO A 29 -18.15 14.40 3.85
C PRO A 29 -17.32 13.25 4.38
N ILE A 30 -16.86 13.38 5.63
CA ILE A 30 -16.23 12.30 6.37
C ILE A 30 -17.31 11.28 6.77
N ALA A 31 -17.01 10.00 6.63
CA ALA A 31 -17.91 8.92 7.05
C ALA A 31 -18.12 8.96 8.57
N ALA A 32 -19.34 8.67 9.02
CA ALA A 32 -19.68 8.66 10.45
C ALA A 32 -18.86 7.62 11.27
N THR A 33 -18.33 6.61 10.60
CA THR A 33 -17.48 5.55 11.19
C THR A 33 -15.98 5.92 11.18
N ALA A 34 -15.59 7.09 10.64
CA ALA A 34 -14.18 7.46 10.55
C ALA A 34 -13.57 7.69 11.93
N THR A 35 -12.42 7.08 12.17
CA THR A 35 -11.63 7.23 13.39
C THR A 35 -10.43 8.17 13.22
N LEU A 36 -10.04 8.45 11.99
CA LEU A 36 -8.97 9.39 11.64
C LEU A 36 -9.57 10.64 11.00
N GLY A 37 -8.92 11.78 11.26
CA GLY A 37 -9.27 13.03 10.62
C GLY A 37 -8.96 13.03 9.12
N SER A 38 -9.49 14.06 8.44
CA SER A 38 -9.20 14.33 7.04
C SER A 38 -8.33 15.60 6.97
N PRO A 39 -6.99 15.49 7.03
CA PRO A 39 -6.15 16.66 6.86
C PRO A 39 -6.26 17.16 5.41
N PRO A 40 -6.19 18.48 5.16
CA PRO A 40 -6.13 18.96 3.79
C PRO A 40 -4.87 18.39 3.11
N ALA A 41 -5.07 17.62 2.05
CA ALA A 41 -3.99 16.97 1.31
C ALA A 41 -4.46 16.71 -0.13
N SER A 42 -4.27 17.69 -1.00
CA SER A 42 -4.72 17.63 -2.39
C SER A 42 -3.73 16.87 -3.30
N LEU A 43 -4.20 16.52 -4.50
CA LEU A 43 -3.31 15.98 -5.53
C LEU A 43 -2.21 16.98 -5.92
N ALA A 44 -2.47 18.28 -5.85
CA ALA A 44 -1.48 19.32 -6.14
C ALA A 44 -0.36 19.35 -5.09
N ASP A 45 -0.71 19.14 -3.80
CA ASP A 45 0.28 19.01 -2.73
C ASP A 45 1.13 17.75 -2.92
N TYR A 46 0.51 16.62 -3.28
CA TYR A 46 1.22 15.39 -3.60
C TYR A 46 2.15 15.53 -4.82
N ALA A 47 1.76 16.29 -5.83
CA ALA A 47 2.58 16.50 -7.04
C ALA A 47 3.97 17.09 -6.70
N VAL A 48 4.08 17.89 -5.64
CA VAL A 48 5.37 18.41 -5.15
C VAL A 48 6.24 17.29 -4.59
N VAL A 49 5.64 16.38 -3.81
CA VAL A 49 6.32 15.19 -3.27
C VAL A 49 6.74 14.27 -4.41
N GLN A 50 5.84 13.97 -5.32
CA GLN A 50 6.07 13.12 -6.49
C GLN A 50 7.25 13.64 -7.33
N GLN A 51 7.26 14.94 -7.63
CA GLN A 51 8.36 15.57 -8.37
C GLN A 51 9.69 15.52 -7.60
N THR A 52 9.65 15.81 -6.29
CA THR A 52 10.84 15.82 -5.43
C THR A 52 11.50 14.44 -5.35
N LEU A 53 10.69 13.37 -5.33
CA LEU A 53 11.16 11.99 -5.27
C LEU A 53 11.50 11.41 -6.65
N GLY A 54 11.15 12.07 -7.75
CA GLY A 54 11.36 11.57 -9.11
C GLY A 54 10.39 10.46 -9.51
N LEU A 55 9.22 10.39 -8.88
CA LEU A 55 8.17 9.43 -9.19
C LEU A 55 7.34 9.89 -10.39
N GLN A 56 6.90 8.96 -11.23
CA GLN A 56 6.14 9.26 -12.45
C GLN A 56 4.74 8.64 -12.45
N ARG A 57 4.52 7.60 -11.63
CA ARG A 57 3.25 6.91 -11.46
C ARG A 57 2.86 6.90 -9.99
N HIS A 58 1.56 6.78 -9.72
CA HIS A 58 1.09 6.60 -8.35
C HIS A 58 -0.19 5.76 -8.28
N VAL A 59 -0.41 5.15 -7.11
CA VAL A 59 -1.64 4.44 -6.78
C VAL A 59 -2.36 5.19 -5.66
N LEU A 60 -3.51 5.74 -6.03
CA LEU A 60 -4.39 6.47 -5.12
C LEU A 60 -5.24 5.46 -4.34
N VAL A 61 -5.03 5.38 -3.05
CA VAL A 61 -5.76 4.49 -2.16
C VAL A 61 -6.86 5.27 -1.45
N GLN A 62 -8.09 4.78 -1.51
CA GLN A 62 -9.21 5.39 -0.79
C GLN A 62 -8.94 5.45 0.72
N PRO A 63 -8.96 6.64 1.35
CA PRO A 63 -8.80 6.76 2.79
C PRO A 63 -10.02 6.20 3.54
N SER A 64 -9.80 5.57 4.68
CA SER A 64 -10.91 5.08 5.55
C SER A 64 -11.85 6.20 6.01
N ALA A 65 -11.37 7.45 6.02
CA ALA A 65 -12.16 8.61 6.39
C ALA A 65 -13.42 8.82 5.54
N TYR A 66 -13.41 8.37 4.27
CA TYR A 66 -14.57 8.52 3.37
C TYR A 66 -15.43 7.26 3.25
N GLY A 67 -15.10 6.18 3.96
CA GLY A 67 -15.84 4.92 3.85
C GLY A 67 -15.96 4.46 2.40
N THR A 68 -17.18 4.12 1.96
CA THR A 68 -17.48 3.69 0.59
C THR A 68 -17.75 4.83 -0.39
N ASP A 69 -17.60 6.09 0.01
CA ASP A 69 -17.76 7.23 -0.89
C ASP A 69 -16.49 7.46 -1.75
N ASN A 70 -16.41 6.77 -2.88
CA ASN A 70 -15.28 6.83 -3.80
C ASN A 70 -15.30 8.02 -4.77
N ARG A 71 -16.17 9.03 -4.59
CA ARG A 71 -16.31 10.15 -5.53
C ARG A 71 -15.03 10.97 -5.67
N LEU A 72 -14.32 11.25 -4.55
CA LEU A 72 -13.04 11.96 -4.59
C LEU A 72 -11.97 11.13 -5.30
N LEU A 73 -11.90 9.83 -5.04
CA LEU A 73 -11.01 8.90 -5.73
C LEU A 73 -11.23 8.97 -7.24
N MET A 74 -12.47 8.78 -7.71
CA MET A 74 -12.82 8.79 -9.13
C MET A 74 -12.52 10.12 -9.79
N GLN A 75 -12.86 11.25 -9.14
CA GLN A 75 -12.57 12.58 -9.63
C GLN A 75 -11.06 12.79 -9.79
N THR A 76 -10.27 12.37 -8.82
CA THR A 76 -8.81 12.51 -8.87
C THR A 76 -8.21 11.67 -10.00
N LEU A 77 -8.62 10.42 -10.14
CA LEU A 77 -8.17 9.53 -11.22
C LEU A 77 -8.47 10.09 -12.61
N SER A 78 -9.60 10.77 -12.79
CA SER A 78 -9.98 11.35 -14.08
C SER A 78 -9.00 12.44 -14.56
N THR A 79 -8.22 13.03 -13.66
CA THR A 79 -7.21 14.07 -14.00
C THR A 79 -5.84 13.49 -14.38
N THR A 80 -5.58 12.20 -14.07
CA THR A 80 -4.29 11.54 -14.28
C THR A 80 -4.43 10.12 -14.85
N PRO A 81 -5.22 9.88 -15.91
CA PRO A 81 -5.65 8.54 -16.31
C PRO A 81 -4.52 7.62 -16.77
N SER A 82 -3.42 8.16 -17.29
CA SER A 82 -2.27 7.38 -17.78
C SER A 82 -1.24 7.05 -16.68
N THR A 83 -1.17 7.87 -15.62
CA THR A 83 -0.11 7.79 -14.60
C THR A 83 -0.62 7.38 -13.22
N ALA A 84 -1.94 7.27 -13.06
CA ALA A 84 -2.56 6.87 -11.80
C ALA A 84 -3.42 5.61 -11.93
N ARG A 85 -3.53 4.86 -10.83
CA ARG A 85 -4.53 3.80 -10.62
C ARG A 85 -5.15 3.98 -9.24
N GLY A 86 -6.35 3.40 -9.07
CA GLY A 86 -7.12 3.52 -7.84
C GLY A 86 -7.29 2.21 -7.09
N VAL A 87 -7.35 2.31 -5.77
CA VAL A 87 -7.81 1.23 -4.89
C VAL A 87 -9.00 1.76 -4.10
N ALA A 88 -10.19 1.24 -4.38
CA ALA A 88 -11.46 1.70 -3.81
C ALA A 88 -11.80 1.02 -2.48
N VAL A 89 -12.79 1.54 -1.77
CA VAL A 89 -13.44 0.88 -0.65
C VAL A 89 -14.89 0.66 -1.02
N VAL A 90 -15.33 -0.60 -1.01
CA VAL A 90 -16.72 -1.00 -1.28
C VAL A 90 -17.20 -1.99 -0.23
N ASP A 91 -18.48 -2.04 0.04
CA ASP A 91 -19.08 -3.05 0.89
C ASP A 91 -19.83 -4.11 0.07
N SER A 92 -20.43 -5.09 0.74
CA SER A 92 -21.15 -6.19 0.09
C SER A 92 -22.46 -5.77 -0.62
N ALA A 93 -22.88 -4.52 -0.50
CA ALA A 93 -24.04 -3.98 -1.21
C ALA A 93 -23.68 -3.31 -2.54
N VAL A 94 -22.37 -3.26 -2.89
CA VAL A 94 -21.91 -2.68 -4.16
C VAL A 94 -22.55 -3.38 -5.35
N SER A 95 -23.07 -2.60 -6.28
CA SER A 95 -23.69 -3.12 -7.51
C SER A 95 -22.64 -3.31 -8.63
N ASP A 96 -22.96 -4.20 -9.58
CA ASP A 96 -22.12 -4.39 -10.78
C ASP A 96 -21.95 -3.08 -11.58
N ALA A 97 -22.96 -2.21 -11.57
CA ALA A 97 -22.89 -0.91 -12.24
C ALA A 97 -21.88 0.03 -11.56
N GLU A 98 -21.78 0.01 -10.23
CA GLU A 98 -20.79 0.77 -9.48
C GLU A 98 -19.40 0.20 -9.68
N LEU A 99 -19.23 -1.11 -9.64
CA LEU A 99 -17.96 -1.77 -9.95
C LEU A 99 -17.49 -1.42 -11.37
N ALA A 100 -18.38 -1.48 -12.35
CA ALA A 100 -18.06 -1.09 -13.73
C ALA A 100 -17.73 0.41 -13.88
N ALA A 101 -18.31 1.29 -13.04
CA ALA A 101 -17.97 2.71 -13.03
C ALA A 101 -16.58 2.95 -12.42
N LEU A 102 -16.24 2.25 -11.35
CA LEU A 102 -14.92 2.26 -10.72
C LEU A 102 -13.83 1.75 -11.68
N ASP A 103 -14.10 0.65 -12.39
CA ASP A 103 -13.21 0.06 -13.39
C ASP A 103 -12.87 1.09 -14.49
N ARG A 104 -13.89 1.69 -15.09
CA ARG A 104 -13.71 2.75 -16.11
C ARG A 104 -12.94 3.97 -15.59
N ALA A 105 -13.00 4.23 -14.30
CA ALA A 105 -12.25 5.32 -13.67
C ALA A 105 -10.77 4.98 -13.41
N GLY A 106 -10.35 3.72 -13.63
CA GLY A 106 -8.98 3.26 -13.42
C GLY A 106 -8.73 2.64 -12.03
N VAL A 107 -9.80 2.19 -11.36
CA VAL A 107 -9.68 1.37 -10.15
C VAL A 107 -9.23 -0.04 -10.56
N VAL A 108 -8.30 -0.60 -9.80
CA VAL A 108 -7.70 -1.92 -10.05
C VAL A 108 -7.65 -2.79 -8.78
N GLY A 109 -8.33 -2.38 -7.74
CA GLY A 109 -8.42 -3.15 -6.50
C GLY A 109 -9.36 -2.55 -5.48
N ILE A 110 -9.66 -3.32 -4.44
CA ILE A 110 -10.42 -2.87 -3.27
C ILE A 110 -9.60 -3.03 -2.00
N ARG A 111 -9.89 -2.21 -0.98
CA ARG A 111 -9.17 -2.23 0.30
C ARG A 111 -10.05 -2.63 1.46
N PHE A 112 -9.50 -3.50 2.32
CA PHE A 112 -10.01 -3.80 3.65
C PHE A 112 -9.03 -3.26 4.70
N ASN A 113 -9.43 -2.24 5.43
CA ASN A 113 -8.64 -1.71 6.54
C ASN A 113 -9.25 -2.17 7.87
N GLN A 114 -8.61 -3.15 8.51
CA GLN A 114 -9.05 -3.71 9.78
C GLN A 114 -8.30 -3.11 10.98
N VAL A 115 -7.36 -2.21 10.75
CA VAL A 115 -6.61 -1.50 11.79
C VAL A 115 -7.34 -0.21 12.19
N GLN A 116 -7.85 0.51 11.18
CA GLN A 116 -8.74 1.65 11.38
C GLN A 116 -10.16 1.18 11.05
N GLN A 117 -11.11 1.40 11.93
CA GLN A 117 -12.49 1.03 11.64
C GLN A 117 -12.93 1.67 10.32
N GLY A 118 -13.32 0.83 9.39
CA GLY A 118 -13.69 1.21 8.03
C GLY A 118 -15.04 0.65 7.65
N ALA A 119 -15.45 0.89 6.41
CA ALA A 119 -16.71 0.41 5.86
C ALA A 119 -16.67 -1.09 5.51
N THR A 120 -15.47 -1.69 5.41
CA THR A 120 -15.27 -3.10 5.03
C THR A 120 -14.77 -3.93 6.20
N THR A 121 -15.30 -5.15 6.33
CA THR A 121 -14.86 -6.15 7.32
C THR A 121 -14.45 -7.44 6.63
N MET A 122 -13.63 -8.26 7.29
CA MET A 122 -13.19 -9.54 6.71
C MET A 122 -14.32 -10.53 6.44
N GLU A 123 -15.51 -10.36 7.05
CA GLU A 123 -16.71 -11.14 6.73
C GLU A 123 -17.18 -10.90 5.28
N MET A 124 -16.94 -9.71 4.75
CA MET A 124 -17.33 -9.35 3.36
C MET A 124 -16.36 -9.93 2.31
N PHE A 125 -15.20 -10.43 2.74
CA PHE A 125 -14.12 -10.87 1.81
C PHE A 125 -14.63 -11.95 0.86
N ASP A 126 -15.29 -13.00 1.34
CA ASP A 126 -15.72 -14.13 0.50
C ASP A 126 -16.82 -13.75 -0.51
N ALA A 127 -17.62 -12.73 -0.18
CA ALA A 127 -18.63 -12.21 -1.09
C ALA A 127 -18.02 -11.32 -2.18
N LEU A 128 -16.99 -10.50 -1.83
CA LEU A 128 -16.40 -9.52 -2.74
C LEU A 128 -15.26 -10.10 -3.60
N ALA A 129 -14.46 -11.01 -3.06
CA ALA A 129 -13.27 -11.54 -3.75
C ALA A 129 -13.56 -12.17 -5.13
N PRO A 130 -14.66 -12.92 -5.36
CA PRO A 130 -14.99 -13.42 -6.69
C PRO A 130 -15.22 -12.31 -7.72
N HIS A 131 -16.04 -11.29 -7.39
CA HIS A 131 -16.32 -10.15 -8.27
C HIS A 131 -15.04 -9.35 -8.59
N VAL A 132 -14.20 -9.13 -7.59
CA VAL A 132 -12.90 -8.46 -7.74
C VAL A 132 -11.98 -9.25 -8.67
N ASN A 133 -11.96 -10.58 -8.53
CA ASN A 133 -11.16 -11.46 -9.39
C ASN A 133 -11.66 -11.47 -10.84
N GLU A 134 -12.97 -11.43 -11.09
CA GLU A 134 -13.55 -11.35 -12.42
C GLU A 134 -13.17 -10.06 -13.17
N LEU A 135 -12.98 -8.96 -12.44
CA LEU A 135 -12.49 -7.69 -12.97
C LEU A 135 -10.95 -7.67 -13.17
N GLY A 136 -10.25 -8.73 -12.78
CA GLY A 136 -8.79 -8.76 -12.78
C GLY A 136 -8.15 -7.87 -11.71
N TRP A 137 -8.92 -7.43 -10.72
CA TRP A 137 -8.46 -6.58 -9.64
C TRP A 137 -7.80 -7.38 -8.51
N HIS A 138 -7.18 -6.67 -7.58
CA HIS A 138 -6.60 -7.24 -6.35
C HIS A 138 -7.38 -6.84 -5.09
N VAL A 139 -7.16 -7.58 -4.00
CA VAL A 139 -7.62 -7.20 -2.65
C VAL A 139 -6.44 -6.72 -1.82
N GLN A 140 -6.51 -5.47 -1.38
CA GLN A 140 -5.51 -4.84 -0.51
C GLN A 140 -5.95 -4.93 0.96
N LEU A 141 -5.06 -5.36 1.84
CA LEU A 141 -5.36 -5.64 3.25
C LEU A 141 -4.43 -4.88 4.19
N HIS A 142 -5.01 -4.13 5.13
CA HIS A 142 -4.29 -3.58 6.26
C HIS A 142 -4.74 -4.29 7.53
N LEU A 143 -3.92 -5.21 8.03
CA LEU A 143 -4.21 -6.11 9.14
C LEU A 143 -3.20 -5.95 10.28
N MET A 144 -3.63 -6.19 11.52
CA MET A 144 -2.71 -6.43 12.63
C MET A 144 -2.09 -7.84 12.51
N PRO A 145 -0.91 -8.10 13.10
CA PRO A 145 -0.24 -9.41 13.05
C PRO A 145 -1.14 -10.58 13.44
N SER A 146 -1.85 -10.48 14.55
CA SER A 146 -2.78 -11.52 15.00
C SER A 146 -3.90 -11.81 13.99
N GLU A 147 -4.39 -10.77 13.33
CA GLU A 147 -5.42 -10.91 12.30
C GLU A 147 -4.86 -11.56 11.04
N LEU A 148 -3.67 -11.17 10.59
CA LEU A 148 -2.98 -11.79 9.45
C LEU A 148 -2.80 -13.29 9.68
N ILE A 149 -2.30 -13.68 10.86
CA ILE A 149 -2.11 -15.08 11.24
C ILE A 149 -3.45 -15.83 11.18
N ARG A 150 -4.50 -15.27 11.77
CA ARG A 150 -5.84 -15.86 11.80
C ARG A 150 -6.43 -16.05 10.40
N GLN A 151 -6.24 -15.09 9.50
CA GLN A 151 -6.78 -15.11 8.15
C GLN A 151 -5.90 -15.88 7.14
N ALA A 152 -4.68 -16.25 7.50
CA ALA A 152 -3.72 -16.84 6.56
C ALA A 152 -4.24 -18.05 5.77
N PRO A 153 -4.99 -19.01 6.35
CA PRO A 153 -5.55 -20.13 5.58
C PRO A 153 -6.53 -19.65 4.49
N ARG A 154 -7.35 -18.66 4.79
CA ARG A 154 -8.31 -18.05 3.86
C ARG A 154 -7.60 -17.30 2.74
N LEU A 155 -6.59 -16.50 3.09
CA LEU A 155 -5.81 -15.73 2.12
C LEU A 155 -4.99 -16.65 1.20
N ALA A 156 -4.42 -17.73 1.73
CA ALA A 156 -3.69 -18.72 0.93
C ALA A 156 -4.58 -19.46 -0.07
N ALA A 157 -5.87 -19.63 0.24
CA ALA A 157 -6.84 -20.27 -0.64
C ALA A 157 -7.49 -19.29 -1.65
N ALA A 158 -7.29 -17.99 -1.49
CA ALA A 158 -7.89 -16.97 -2.34
C ALA A 158 -7.34 -17.04 -3.77
N LYS A 159 -8.22 -16.92 -4.76
CA LYS A 159 -7.83 -16.86 -6.19
C LYS A 159 -7.48 -15.46 -6.65
N VAL A 160 -8.00 -14.44 -5.95
CA VAL A 160 -7.71 -13.03 -6.19
C VAL A 160 -6.33 -12.66 -5.66
N PRO A 161 -5.53 -11.82 -6.36
CA PRO A 161 -4.27 -11.34 -5.82
C PRO A 161 -4.47 -10.59 -4.51
N ILE A 162 -3.63 -10.89 -3.51
CA ILE A 162 -3.64 -10.27 -2.19
C ILE A 162 -2.48 -9.28 -2.08
N VAL A 163 -2.75 -8.07 -1.61
CA VAL A 163 -1.73 -7.05 -1.35
C VAL A 163 -1.74 -6.69 0.13
N LEU A 164 -0.66 -6.94 0.84
CA LEU A 164 -0.51 -6.62 2.26
C LEU A 164 0.11 -5.23 2.41
N ASP A 165 -0.57 -4.33 3.13
CA ASP A 165 -0.09 -2.98 3.41
C ASP A 165 1.02 -2.97 4.46
N HIS A 166 1.91 -1.97 4.37
CA HIS A 166 2.79 -1.49 5.44
C HIS A 166 3.61 -2.61 6.10
N TYR A 167 4.40 -3.35 5.29
CA TYR A 167 5.22 -4.48 5.77
C TYR A 167 4.40 -5.55 6.50
N ALA A 168 3.09 -5.67 6.20
CA ALA A 168 2.15 -6.52 6.96
C ALA A 168 2.21 -6.25 8.49
N ARG A 169 2.64 -5.04 8.91
CA ARG A 169 2.86 -4.63 10.32
C ARG A 169 3.76 -5.61 11.10
N LEU A 170 4.71 -6.22 10.44
CA LEU A 170 5.51 -7.38 10.86
C LEU A 170 6.04 -7.30 12.30
N CYS A 171 6.51 -6.13 12.73
CA CYS A 171 7.09 -5.94 14.06
C CYS A 171 6.16 -5.14 15.01
N ALA A 172 4.89 -4.94 14.65
CA ALA A 172 3.95 -4.16 15.47
C ALA A 172 3.49 -4.89 16.75
N SER A 173 3.68 -6.20 16.83
CA SER A 173 3.38 -7.04 18.00
C SER A 173 4.62 -7.88 18.31
N PRO A 174 5.49 -7.45 19.25
CA PRO A 174 6.78 -8.08 19.51
C PRO A 174 6.69 -9.60 19.77
N GLU A 175 5.64 -10.03 20.46
CA GLU A 175 5.37 -11.42 20.80
C GLU A 175 4.98 -12.30 19.60
N LEU A 176 4.59 -11.70 18.48
CA LEU A 176 4.12 -12.38 17.26
C LEU A 176 5.08 -12.24 16.08
N ILE A 177 6.24 -11.62 16.23
CA ILE A 177 7.16 -11.30 15.11
C ILE A 177 7.50 -12.58 14.31
N ASP A 178 7.94 -13.64 14.97
CA ASP A 178 8.36 -14.87 14.30
C ASP A 178 7.19 -15.56 13.59
N GLU A 179 6.02 -15.61 14.22
CA GLU A 179 4.83 -16.22 13.64
C GLU A 179 4.31 -15.40 12.46
N THR A 180 4.33 -14.07 12.58
CA THR A 180 3.96 -13.14 11.49
C THR A 180 4.91 -13.30 10.31
N TRP A 181 6.22 -13.38 10.56
CA TRP A 181 7.22 -13.62 9.53
C TRP A 181 6.97 -14.93 8.79
N LEU A 182 6.81 -16.04 9.52
CA LEU A 182 6.56 -17.35 8.92
C LEU A 182 5.24 -17.35 8.12
N THR A 183 4.21 -16.69 8.62
CA THR A 183 2.92 -16.54 7.94
C THR A 183 3.08 -15.76 6.64
N LEU A 184 3.75 -14.62 6.68
CA LEU A 184 4.02 -13.78 5.51
C LEU A 184 4.76 -14.57 4.43
N ILE A 185 5.85 -15.27 4.78
CA ILE A 185 6.63 -16.02 3.81
C ILE A 185 5.82 -17.17 3.19
N ARG A 186 4.98 -17.86 3.97
CA ARG A 186 4.07 -18.90 3.44
C ARG A 186 3.06 -18.31 2.46
N LEU A 187 2.47 -17.18 2.78
CA LEU A 187 1.54 -16.48 1.87
C LEU A 187 2.25 -16.02 0.59
N MET A 188 3.43 -15.43 0.68
CA MET A 188 4.20 -15.01 -0.50
C MET A 188 4.63 -16.20 -1.37
N ALA A 189 4.92 -17.35 -0.77
CA ALA A 189 5.25 -18.57 -1.49
C ALA A 189 4.10 -19.15 -2.33
N THR A 190 2.84 -18.74 -2.07
CA THR A 190 1.71 -19.09 -2.96
C THR A 190 1.83 -18.44 -4.35
N GLY A 191 2.66 -17.41 -4.50
CA GLY A 191 2.80 -16.62 -5.73
C GLY A 191 1.68 -15.60 -5.96
N ASN A 192 0.66 -15.56 -5.10
CA ASN A 192 -0.52 -14.68 -5.23
C ASN A 192 -0.54 -13.52 -4.22
N THR A 193 0.47 -13.44 -3.34
CA THR A 193 0.55 -12.42 -2.30
C THR A 193 1.68 -11.43 -2.58
N TRP A 194 1.34 -10.15 -2.51
CA TRP A 194 2.22 -9.00 -2.67
C TRP A 194 2.39 -8.28 -1.34
N LEU A 195 3.51 -7.59 -1.17
CA LEU A 195 3.78 -6.81 0.03
C LEU A 195 4.17 -5.37 -0.34
N LYS A 196 3.54 -4.40 0.31
CA LYS A 196 3.93 -2.99 0.22
C LYS A 196 5.01 -2.67 1.25
N LEU A 197 6.16 -2.24 0.76
CA LEU A 197 7.24 -1.64 1.55
C LEU A 197 6.91 -0.16 1.79
N SER A 198 5.90 0.11 2.59
CA SER A 198 5.38 1.46 2.88
C SER A 198 5.24 1.67 4.38
N ALA A 199 5.28 2.92 4.84
CA ALA A 199 5.06 3.29 6.24
C ALA A 199 5.80 2.38 7.25
N PRO A 200 7.13 2.28 7.22
CA PRO A 200 7.87 1.39 8.13
C PRO A 200 7.61 1.71 9.62
N TYR A 201 7.25 2.94 9.94
CA TYR A 201 6.86 3.39 11.29
C TYR A 201 5.55 2.74 11.81
N LEU A 202 4.71 2.19 10.92
CA LEU A 202 3.53 1.40 11.29
C LEU A 202 3.88 -0.07 11.56
N ALA A 203 4.96 -0.56 10.99
CA ALA A 203 5.45 -1.92 11.22
C ALA A 203 6.35 -2.01 12.47
N SER A 204 7.12 -0.95 12.76
CA SER A 204 7.94 -0.82 13.95
C SER A 204 8.27 0.67 14.18
N ARG A 205 8.27 1.12 15.44
CA ARG A 205 8.68 2.49 15.74
C ARG A 205 10.19 2.65 15.62
N PRO A 206 10.70 3.82 15.18
CA PRO A 206 12.14 4.06 15.01
C PRO A 206 12.98 3.91 16.26
N ASP A 207 12.39 4.08 17.44
CA ASP A 207 13.00 3.93 18.77
C ASP A 207 12.84 2.51 19.36
N ASP A 208 12.10 1.63 18.68
CA ASP A 208 11.91 0.24 19.05
C ASP A 208 13.12 -0.61 18.61
N PRO A 209 13.67 -1.51 19.47
CA PRO A 209 14.67 -2.48 19.06
C PRO A 209 14.27 -3.34 17.85
N ALA A 210 12.97 -3.60 17.69
CA ALA A 210 12.44 -4.33 16.54
C ALA A 210 12.57 -3.57 15.20
N PHE A 211 12.90 -2.26 15.23
CA PHE A 211 13.13 -1.49 14.00
C PHE A 211 14.34 -1.99 13.20
N SER A 212 15.40 -2.44 13.88
CA SER A 212 16.55 -3.07 13.23
C SER A 212 16.18 -4.41 12.59
N GLN A 213 15.29 -5.19 13.23
CA GLN A 213 14.79 -6.45 12.69
C GLN A 213 13.96 -6.24 11.41
N LEU A 214 13.17 -5.17 11.33
CA LEU A 214 12.42 -4.83 10.11
C LEU A 214 13.37 -4.65 8.92
N PHE A 215 14.55 -4.08 9.16
CA PHE A 215 15.57 -3.92 8.15
C PHE A 215 16.12 -5.26 7.65
N GLU A 216 16.44 -6.17 8.58
CA GLU A 216 16.91 -7.53 8.26
C GLU A 216 15.83 -8.32 7.50
N PHE A 217 14.57 -8.25 7.93
CA PHE A 217 13.45 -8.87 7.23
C PHE A 217 13.30 -8.32 5.81
N THR A 218 13.43 -7.00 5.63
CA THR A 218 13.37 -6.39 4.30
C THR A 218 14.47 -6.92 3.39
N GLN A 219 15.70 -7.07 3.87
CA GLN A 219 16.78 -7.67 3.08
C GLN A 219 16.48 -9.12 2.69
N ARG A 220 15.88 -9.90 3.59
CA ARG A 220 15.48 -11.29 3.30
C ARG A 220 14.33 -11.34 2.28
N LEU A 221 13.36 -10.43 2.38
CA LEU A 221 12.27 -10.28 1.40
C LEU A 221 12.80 -9.92 0.01
N VAL A 222 13.71 -8.97 -0.09
CA VAL A 222 14.33 -8.59 -1.38
C VAL A 222 15.08 -9.78 -1.99
N ARG A 223 15.83 -10.54 -1.20
CA ARG A 223 16.56 -11.72 -1.70
C ARG A 223 15.67 -12.87 -2.15
N GLY A 224 14.53 -13.08 -1.49
CA GLY A 224 13.69 -14.25 -1.72
C GLY A 224 12.40 -14.00 -2.51
N HIS A 225 11.92 -12.76 -2.53
CA HIS A 225 10.58 -12.44 -3.03
C HIS A 225 10.51 -11.09 -3.75
N VAL A 226 11.62 -10.61 -4.34
CA VAL A 226 11.69 -9.29 -4.98
C VAL A 226 10.55 -9.03 -5.97
N ASP A 227 10.11 -10.06 -6.71
CA ASP A 227 9.05 -9.96 -7.72
C ASP A 227 7.62 -9.79 -7.12
N ARG A 228 7.50 -9.73 -5.82
CA ARG A 228 6.23 -9.53 -5.10
C ARG A 228 6.27 -8.34 -4.16
N LEU A 229 7.26 -7.47 -4.31
CA LEU A 229 7.43 -6.27 -3.49
C LEU A 229 7.10 -5.02 -4.31
N VAL A 230 6.37 -4.09 -3.71
CA VAL A 230 6.15 -2.75 -4.25
C VAL A 230 6.40 -1.71 -3.16
N TRP A 231 6.82 -0.51 -3.54
CA TRP A 231 7.05 0.59 -2.59
C TRP A 231 5.88 1.58 -2.58
N GLY A 232 5.66 2.27 -1.46
CA GLY A 232 4.71 3.36 -1.34
C GLY A 232 5.09 4.34 -0.23
N SER A 233 4.80 5.63 -0.42
CA SER A 233 5.10 6.67 0.57
C SER A 233 4.21 6.59 1.81
N ASP A 234 2.93 6.28 1.63
CA ASP A 234 1.84 6.45 2.60
C ASP A 234 1.52 7.94 2.87
N TRP A 235 1.92 8.82 1.90
CA TRP A 235 1.60 10.24 2.00
C TRP A 235 0.07 10.46 2.13
N PRO A 236 -0.44 11.35 2.98
CA PRO A 236 0.26 12.33 3.82
C PRO A 236 0.48 11.86 5.27
N HIS A 237 0.72 10.58 5.51
CA HIS A 237 1.06 10.00 6.82
C HIS A 237 0.02 10.32 7.90
N VAL A 238 -1.25 10.02 7.64
CA VAL A 238 -2.40 10.50 8.44
C VAL A 238 -2.31 10.10 9.91
N THR A 239 -1.73 8.94 10.19
CA THR A 239 -1.57 8.41 11.56
C THR A 239 -0.49 9.13 12.38
N GLU A 240 0.40 9.86 11.71
CA GLU A 240 1.56 10.46 12.37
C GLU A 240 1.32 11.94 12.70
N THR A 241 1.54 12.32 13.97
CA THR A 241 1.49 13.74 14.39
C THR A 241 2.67 14.51 13.81
N SER A 242 3.88 13.94 13.93
CA SER A 242 5.09 14.45 13.28
C SER A 242 5.26 13.72 11.96
N LYS A 243 5.06 14.42 10.84
CA LYS A 243 5.11 13.81 9.52
C LYS A 243 6.52 13.33 9.18
N PRO A 244 6.67 12.06 8.78
CA PRO A 244 7.94 11.58 8.25
C PRO A 244 8.38 12.36 7.00
N ASP A 245 9.67 12.39 6.77
CA ASP A 245 10.25 12.92 5.55
C ASP A 245 10.24 11.82 4.47
N ASP A 246 9.45 12.03 3.41
CA ASP A 246 9.30 11.07 2.30
C ASP A 246 10.62 10.72 1.62
N ALA A 247 11.51 11.70 1.46
CA ALA A 247 12.83 11.47 0.87
C ALA A 247 13.70 10.58 1.77
N GLN A 248 13.61 10.71 3.08
CA GLN A 248 14.30 9.82 4.00
C GLN A 248 13.73 8.41 3.98
N LEU A 249 12.41 8.26 3.86
CA LEU A 249 11.76 6.94 3.73
C LEU A 249 12.23 6.22 2.47
N LEU A 250 12.22 6.91 1.33
CA LEU A 250 12.72 6.40 0.06
C LEU A 250 14.21 6.02 0.14
N ASN A 251 15.04 6.95 0.63
CA ASN A 251 16.49 6.76 0.76
C ASN A 251 16.86 5.55 1.63
N ARG A 252 16.07 5.25 2.67
CA ARG A 252 16.30 4.06 3.50
C ARG A 252 16.16 2.78 2.70
N LEU A 253 15.12 2.67 1.86
CA LEU A 253 14.96 1.49 1.00
C LEU A 253 16.07 1.43 -0.06
N GLN A 254 16.39 2.53 -0.73
CA GLN A 254 17.46 2.56 -1.74
C GLN A 254 18.81 2.12 -1.17
N ARG A 255 19.17 2.57 0.04
CA ARG A 255 20.40 2.10 0.73
C ARG A 255 20.36 0.61 1.06
N LEU A 256 19.18 0.07 1.34
CA LEU A 256 19.00 -1.37 1.61
C LEU A 256 19.18 -2.18 0.33
N LEU A 257 18.73 -1.66 -0.80
CA LEU A 257 18.91 -2.30 -2.10
C LEU A 257 20.36 -2.30 -2.57
N ALA A 258 21.23 -1.42 -1.98
CA ALA A 258 22.68 -1.45 -2.07
C ALA A 258 23.23 -1.67 -3.50
N GLU A 259 22.82 -0.84 -4.44
CA GLU A 259 23.25 -0.90 -5.85
C GLU A 259 22.65 -2.07 -6.66
N ASP A 260 21.71 -2.84 -6.10
CA ASP A 260 20.96 -3.83 -6.87
C ASP A 260 19.91 -3.12 -7.74
N SER A 261 20.35 -2.61 -8.88
CA SER A 261 19.49 -1.90 -9.84
C SER A 261 18.38 -2.78 -10.41
N ALA A 262 18.54 -4.11 -10.40
CA ALA A 262 17.51 -5.05 -10.84
C ALA A 262 16.38 -5.14 -9.82
N ALA A 263 16.71 -5.19 -8.52
CA ALA A 263 15.73 -5.15 -7.43
C ALA A 263 15.03 -3.78 -7.37
N GLU A 264 15.78 -2.68 -7.54
CA GLU A 264 15.19 -1.34 -7.57
C GLU A 264 14.17 -1.20 -8.72
N ARG A 265 14.55 -1.59 -9.94
CA ARG A 265 13.64 -1.59 -11.09
C ARG A 265 12.45 -2.54 -10.90
N ALA A 266 12.63 -3.67 -10.24
CA ALA A 266 11.52 -4.56 -9.90
C ALA A 266 10.52 -3.85 -8.97
N ILE A 267 10.97 -3.35 -7.83
CA ILE A 267 10.13 -2.79 -6.77
C ILE A 267 9.42 -1.50 -7.21
N PHE A 268 10.11 -0.63 -7.96
CA PHE A 268 9.55 0.68 -8.33
C PHE A 268 8.86 0.71 -9.69
N CYS A 269 9.14 -0.23 -10.60
CA CYS A 269 8.62 -0.16 -11.98
C CYS A 269 7.89 -1.41 -12.45
N ARG A 270 8.58 -2.57 -12.56
CA ARG A 270 7.99 -3.79 -13.15
C ARG A 270 6.85 -4.36 -12.31
N ASN A 271 7.05 -4.47 -11.01
CA ASN A 271 6.05 -5.00 -10.10
C ASN A 271 4.80 -4.11 -10.02
N PRO A 272 4.94 -2.77 -9.86
CA PRO A 272 3.81 -1.86 -9.99
C PRO A 272 3.09 -1.98 -11.34
N ALA A 273 3.81 -2.07 -12.46
CA ALA A 273 3.19 -2.23 -13.77
C ALA A 273 2.36 -3.52 -13.84
N ALA A 274 2.92 -4.64 -13.39
CA ALA A 274 2.23 -5.93 -13.39
C ALA A 274 1.02 -5.96 -12.44
N LEU A 275 1.17 -5.42 -11.20
CA LEU A 275 0.13 -5.49 -10.17
C LEU A 275 -1.03 -4.53 -10.44
N TYR A 276 -0.74 -3.33 -10.94
CA TYR A 276 -1.72 -2.26 -11.12
C TYR A 276 -2.07 -2.00 -12.59
N HIS A 277 -1.64 -2.87 -13.51
CA HIS A 277 -1.98 -2.78 -14.94
C HIS A 277 -1.58 -1.43 -15.56
N PHE A 278 -0.38 -0.94 -15.27
CA PHE A 278 0.19 0.15 -16.03
C PHE A 278 0.80 -0.37 -17.33
N ASP A 279 0.68 0.43 -18.38
CA ASP A 279 1.42 0.17 -19.63
C ASP A 279 2.93 0.23 -19.38
N GLU A 280 3.70 -0.63 -20.06
CA GLU A 280 5.16 -0.68 -19.99
C GLU A 280 5.82 0.52 -20.71
#